data_d59f39d679b9f0518f77c0bdfa32e05e
#
_entry.id   d59f39d679b9f0518f77c0bdfa32e05e
#
_cell.length_a   1.000
_cell.length_b   1.000
_cell.length_c   1.000
_cell.angle_alpha   90.00
_cell.angle_beta   90.00
_cell.angle_gamma   90.00
#
_symmetry.space_group_name_H-M   'P 1'
#
loop_
_entity.id
_entity.type
_entity.pdbx_description
1 polymer ?
#
loop_
_entity_poly.entity_id
_entity_poly.type
_entity_poly.pdbx_seq_one_letter_code
_entity_poly.pdbx_strand_id
1 'polypeptide(L)'
;VEFPYSDDEKYIELEKRARAELSMPSMRRSRLKKAISMKGLVTAIEAHSGITGLIAEKTVVYSGGGARQFDAMWISSLCDSVMRGKPDIELVDITSRLRTLDDIMDVTTKPVIFDGDTGGLTEHFVYTVRTLERMGVSMVVIEDKTGLKKNSLFGAQAAQTQAEVSDFCEKIRAGKNAQKTADLMICARIESLILEKGMNDALSRARAYTAAGADAVMIHSRKREPDEVFEFAEKF
;
A
#
# COMPACT_ATOMS: atom_id res chain seq x y z
N VAL A 1 -24.86 13.72 -5.69
CA VAL A 1 -23.70 13.37 -6.51
C VAL A 1 -24.21 13.17 -7.91
N GLU A 2 -24.10 14.21 -8.75
CA GLU A 2 -24.38 14.06 -10.18
C GLU A 2 -23.14 13.44 -10.81
N PHE A 3 -23.30 12.28 -11.42
CA PHE A 3 -22.28 11.73 -12.31
C PHE A 3 -22.43 12.46 -13.65
N PRO A 4 -21.40 13.10 -14.17
CA PRO A 4 -21.46 13.66 -15.51
C PRO A 4 -21.46 12.50 -16.53
N TYR A 5 -22.61 11.99 -16.84
CA TYR A 5 -22.81 11.18 -18.03
C TYR A 5 -22.93 12.16 -19.20
N SER A 6 -21.97 12.12 -20.10
CA SER A 6 -22.10 12.73 -21.40
C SER A 6 -22.64 11.66 -22.35
N ASP A 7 -23.76 11.94 -23.02
CA ASP A 7 -24.30 11.11 -24.10
C ASP A 7 -23.54 11.32 -25.41
N ASP A 8 -22.47 12.13 -25.40
CA ASP A 8 -21.60 12.33 -26.55
C ASP A 8 -20.78 11.06 -26.82
N GLU A 9 -21.04 10.41 -27.93
CA GLU A 9 -20.35 9.18 -28.37
C GLU A 9 -18.82 9.34 -28.40
N LYS A 10 -18.32 10.53 -28.78
CA LYS A 10 -16.87 10.80 -28.78
C LYS A 10 -16.29 10.82 -27.36
N TYR A 11 -17.03 11.37 -26.41
CA TYR A 11 -16.58 11.39 -25.00
C TYR A 11 -16.57 9.97 -24.43
N ILE A 12 -17.60 9.18 -24.69
CA ILE A 12 -17.68 7.77 -24.27
C ILE A 12 -16.50 6.96 -24.85
N GLU A 13 -16.20 7.15 -26.13
CA GLU A 13 -15.08 6.45 -26.76
C GLU A 13 -13.73 6.87 -26.20
N LEU A 14 -13.52 8.16 -25.95
CA LEU A 14 -12.30 8.68 -25.30
C LEU A 14 -12.15 8.14 -23.88
N GLU A 15 -13.23 8.09 -23.11
CA GLU A 15 -13.20 7.51 -21.74
C GLU A 15 -12.84 6.02 -21.80
N LYS A 16 -13.43 5.24 -22.70
CA LYS A 16 -13.11 3.82 -22.88
C LYS A 16 -11.62 3.62 -23.22
N ARG A 17 -11.09 4.39 -24.14
CA ARG A 17 -9.66 4.31 -24.53
C ARG A 17 -8.75 4.69 -23.39
N ALA A 18 -9.04 5.79 -22.69
CA ALA A 18 -8.27 6.22 -21.53
C ALA A 18 -8.31 5.16 -20.41
N ARG A 19 -9.47 4.57 -20.13
CA ARG A 19 -9.59 3.48 -19.14
C ARG A 19 -8.77 2.26 -19.54
N ALA A 20 -8.87 1.83 -20.80
CA ALA A 20 -8.10 0.69 -21.30
C ALA A 20 -6.59 0.92 -21.14
N GLU A 21 -6.09 2.10 -21.47
CA GLU A 21 -4.69 2.46 -21.30
C GLU A 21 -4.28 2.52 -19.82
N LEU A 22 -5.07 3.21 -18.98
CA LEU A 22 -4.78 3.39 -17.56
C LEU A 22 -4.87 2.10 -16.74
N SER A 23 -5.63 1.11 -17.21
CA SER A 23 -5.73 -0.22 -16.58
C SER A 23 -4.54 -1.13 -16.91
N MET A 24 -3.74 -0.80 -17.93
CA MET A 24 -2.56 -1.58 -18.26
C MET A 24 -1.59 -1.67 -17.07
N PRO A 25 -1.07 -2.86 -16.72
CA PRO A 25 -0.22 -3.06 -15.56
C PRO A 25 0.97 -2.09 -15.48
N SER A 26 1.64 -1.82 -16.60
CA SER A 26 2.76 -0.88 -16.67
C SER A 26 2.35 0.56 -16.36
N MET A 27 1.21 0.99 -16.88
CA MET A 27 0.68 2.34 -16.64
C MET A 27 0.25 2.50 -15.19
N ARG A 28 -0.55 1.58 -14.67
CA ARG A 28 -1.02 1.62 -13.28
C ARG A 28 0.15 1.63 -12.28
N ARG A 29 1.14 0.75 -12.48
CA ARG A 29 2.32 0.62 -11.62
C ARG A 29 3.09 1.93 -11.51
N SER A 30 3.35 2.62 -12.62
CA SER A 30 4.16 3.86 -12.64
C SER A 30 3.43 5.09 -12.10
N ARG A 31 2.09 5.07 -12.04
CA ARG A 31 1.29 6.28 -11.76
C ARG A 31 1.42 6.80 -10.33
N LEU A 32 1.59 5.93 -9.32
CA LEU A 32 1.75 6.40 -7.94
C LEU A 32 3.03 7.23 -7.80
N LYS A 33 4.15 6.73 -8.30
CA LYS A 33 5.43 7.44 -8.28
C LYS A 33 5.37 8.77 -9.01
N LYS A 34 4.71 8.80 -10.18
CA LYS A 34 4.46 10.03 -10.93
C LYS A 34 3.58 11.01 -10.16
N ALA A 35 2.48 10.53 -9.53
CA ALA A 35 1.59 11.37 -8.74
C ALA A 35 2.32 12.01 -7.55
N ILE A 36 3.13 11.25 -6.83
CA ILE A 36 3.98 11.76 -5.73
C ILE A 36 4.93 12.84 -6.25
N SER A 37 5.64 12.58 -7.35
CA SER A 37 6.57 13.54 -7.94
C SER A 37 5.91 14.84 -8.40
N MET A 38 4.67 14.76 -8.91
CA MET A 38 3.95 15.93 -9.43
C MET A 38 3.24 16.74 -8.35
N LYS A 39 2.71 16.09 -7.32
CA LYS A 39 1.84 16.71 -6.31
C LYS A 39 2.54 16.94 -4.98
N GLY A 40 3.64 16.26 -4.70
CA GLY A 40 4.30 16.21 -3.41
C GLY A 40 3.55 15.41 -2.35
N LEU A 41 2.21 15.50 -2.33
CA LEU A 41 1.32 14.75 -1.45
C LEU A 41 0.27 14.00 -2.27
N VAL A 42 0.03 12.75 -1.93
CA VAL A 42 -1.03 11.93 -2.52
C VAL A 42 -1.97 11.41 -1.42
N THR A 43 -3.23 11.24 -1.78
CA THR A 43 -4.25 10.70 -0.88
C THR A 43 -4.68 9.33 -1.38
N ALA A 44 -4.71 8.34 -0.47
CA ALA A 44 -5.19 6.99 -0.75
C ALA A 44 -6.43 6.68 0.08
N ILE A 45 -7.35 5.92 -0.50
CA ILE A 45 -8.54 5.41 0.20
C ILE A 45 -8.53 3.89 0.20
N GLU A 46 -9.00 3.31 1.29
CA GLU A 46 -9.11 1.87 1.41
C GLU A 46 -10.18 1.30 0.47
N ALA A 47 -9.87 0.14 -0.14
CA ALA A 47 -10.80 -0.67 -0.91
C ALA A 47 -10.56 -2.16 -0.60
N HIS A 48 -11.64 -2.93 -0.38
CA HIS A 48 -11.61 -4.35 0.00
C HIS A 48 -12.52 -5.25 -0.83
N SER A 49 -13.11 -4.70 -1.88
CA SER A 49 -13.95 -5.43 -2.84
C SER A 49 -14.09 -4.65 -4.14
N GLY A 50 -14.52 -5.29 -5.22
CA GLY A 50 -14.80 -4.59 -6.47
C GLY A 50 -15.78 -3.41 -6.32
N ILE A 51 -16.82 -3.56 -5.48
CA ILE A 51 -17.79 -2.46 -5.26
C ILE A 51 -17.16 -1.27 -4.52
N THR A 52 -16.34 -1.50 -3.50
CA THR A 52 -15.65 -0.42 -2.78
C THR A 52 -14.58 0.23 -3.66
N GLY A 53 -13.89 -0.56 -4.48
CA GLY A 53 -12.99 -0.06 -5.51
C GLY A 53 -13.69 0.84 -6.51
N LEU A 54 -14.87 0.43 -7.00
CA LEU A 54 -15.67 1.23 -7.94
C LEU A 54 -16.14 2.55 -7.31
N ILE A 55 -16.57 2.53 -6.04
CA ILE A 55 -16.93 3.73 -5.28
C ILE A 55 -15.72 4.66 -5.18
N ALA A 56 -14.55 4.14 -4.79
CA ALA A 56 -13.30 4.90 -4.69
C ALA A 56 -12.88 5.51 -6.04
N GLU A 57 -13.05 4.76 -7.13
CA GLU A 57 -12.75 5.22 -8.49
C GLU A 57 -13.63 6.37 -8.93
N LYS A 58 -14.94 6.28 -8.66
CA LYS A 58 -15.96 7.21 -9.16
C LYS A 58 -16.21 8.42 -8.25
N THR A 59 -15.76 8.37 -6.99
CA THR A 59 -16.00 9.46 -6.06
C THR A 59 -15.19 10.70 -6.43
N VAL A 60 -15.90 11.78 -6.75
CA VAL A 60 -15.36 13.11 -7.00
C VAL A 60 -16.11 14.10 -6.12
N VAL A 61 -15.39 14.97 -5.43
CA VAL A 61 -15.96 16.04 -4.63
C VAL A 61 -15.60 17.38 -5.29
N TYR A 62 -16.61 18.17 -5.56
CA TYR A 62 -16.44 19.54 -6.09
C TYR A 62 -16.44 20.53 -4.93
N SER A 63 -15.34 21.25 -4.74
CA SER A 63 -15.18 22.23 -3.66
C SER A 63 -14.17 23.30 -4.06
N GLY A 64 -14.47 24.57 -3.75
CA GLY A 64 -13.56 25.70 -3.98
C GLY A 64 -13.16 25.93 -5.44
N GLY A 65 -14.05 25.60 -6.39
CA GLY A 65 -13.80 25.79 -7.83
C GLY A 65 -12.98 24.68 -8.49
N GLY A 66 -12.72 23.57 -7.81
CA GLY A 66 -12.00 22.41 -8.35
C GLY A 66 -12.62 21.08 -7.99
N ALA A 67 -12.31 20.05 -8.80
CA ALA A 67 -12.64 18.66 -8.52
C ALA A 67 -11.53 18.00 -7.70
N ARG A 68 -11.91 17.26 -6.66
CA ARG A 68 -10.99 16.48 -5.81
C ARG A 68 -11.40 15.02 -5.79
N GLN A 69 -10.44 14.15 -5.90
CA GLN A 69 -10.60 12.70 -5.81
C GLN A 69 -9.38 12.08 -5.15
N PHE A 70 -9.51 10.87 -4.64
CA PHE A 70 -8.36 10.12 -4.15
C PHE A 70 -7.40 9.76 -5.28
N ASP A 71 -6.11 9.81 -5.01
CA ASP A 71 -5.05 9.55 -5.99
C ASP A 71 -4.75 8.06 -6.16
N ALA A 72 -4.94 7.29 -5.11
CA ALA A 72 -4.61 5.86 -5.05
C ALA A 72 -5.60 5.08 -4.18
N MET A 73 -5.54 3.76 -4.25
CA MET A 73 -6.25 2.84 -3.37
C MET A 73 -5.28 2.09 -2.47
N TRP A 74 -5.71 1.87 -1.22
CA TRP A 74 -5.04 1.03 -0.23
C TRP A 74 -5.80 -0.29 -0.08
N ILE A 75 -5.13 -1.41 -0.30
CA ILE A 75 -5.70 -2.75 -0.11
C ILE A 75 -5.20 -3.31 1.22
N SER A 76 -6.04 -3.15 2.24
CA SER A 76 -5.72 -3.50 3.62
C SER A 76 -5.83 -4.99 3.89
N SER A 77 -4.85 -5.56 4.60
CA SER A 77 -4.92 -6.94 5.10
C SER A 77 -5.99 -7.08 6.19
N LEU A 78 -6.14 -6.07 7.04
CA LEU A 78 -7.17 -6.04 8.06
C LEU A 78 -8.57 -6.08 7.45
N CYS A 79 -8.87 -5.20 6.50
CA CYS A 79 -10.19 -5.14 5.89
C CYS A 79 -10.51 -6.42 5.11
N ASP A 80 -9.57 -6.98 4.35
CA ASP A 80 -9.75 -8.24 3.63
C ASP A 80 -10.00 -9.42 4.60
N SER A 81 -9.29 -9.46 5.74
CA SER A 81 -9.52 -10.45 6.79
C SER A 81 -10.91 -10.30 7.43
N VAL A 82 -11.30 -9.10 7.81
CA VAL A 82 -12.60 -8.80 8.43
C VAL A 82 -13.76 -9.15 7.50
N MET A 83 -13.65 -8.81 6.22
CA MET A 83 -14.67 -9.15 5.20
C MET A 83 -14.89 -10.65 5.05
N ARG A 84 -13.90 -11.46 5.41
CA ARG A 84 -13.96 -12.93 5.43
C ARG A 84 -14.32 -13.51 6.80
N GLY A 85 -14.61 -12.67 7.81
CA GLY A 85 -14.86 -13.07 9.19
C GLY A 85 -13.65 -13.72 9.86
N LYS A 86 -12.43 -13.32 9.49
CA LYS A 86 -11.17 -13.88 9.98
C LYS A 86 -10.35 -12.83 10.74
N PRO A 87 -9.53 -13.25 11.72
CA PRO A 87 -8.61 -12.34 12.39
C PRO A 87 -7.48 -11.93 11.44
N ASP A 88 -6.95 -10.72 11.66
CA ASP A 88 -5.82 -10.14 10.94
C ASP A 88 -4.48 -10.64 11.50
N ILE A 89 -4.15 -11.86 11.17
CA ILE A 89 -2.95 -12.60 11.62
C ILE A 89 -2.26 -13.37 10.47
N GLU A 90 -2.34 -12.85 9.25
CA GLU A 90 -1.90 -13.53 8.02
C GLU A 90 -2.63 -14.88 7.76
N LEU A 91 -3.81 -15.07 8.37
CA LEU A 91 -4.64 -16.26 8.14
C LEU A 91 -5.23 -16.28 6.72
N VAL A 92 -5.54 -15.12 6.17
CA VAL A 92 -5.90 -14.97 4.77
C VAL A 92 -4.62 -14.95 3.96
N ASP A 93 -4.34 -16.05 3.28
CA ASP A 93 -3.11 -16.22 2.52
C ASP A 93 -3.01 -15.25 1.34
N ILE A 94 -1.78 -15.04 0.88
CA ILE A 94 -1.48 -14.09 -0.20
C ILE A 94 -2.26 -14.41 -1.49
N THR A 95 -2.48 -15.69 -1.82
CA THR A 95 -3.22 -16.07 -3.04
C THR A 95 -4.67 -15.65 -2.97
N SER A 96 -5.30 -15.81 -1.81
CA SER A 96 -6.66 -15.35 -1.56
C SER A 96 -6.77 -13.82 -1.62
N ARG A 97 -5.76 -13.11 -1.11
CA ARG A 97 -5.70 -11.64 -1.14
C ARG A 97 -5.45 -11.11 -2.56
N LEU A 98 -4.68 -11.83 -3.38
CA LEU A 98 -4.48 -11.48 -4.79
C LEU A 98 -5.78 -11.59 -5.61
N ARG A 99 -6.74 -12.46 -5.23
CA ARG A 99 -8.07 -12.50 -5.86
C ARG A 99 -8.87 -11.23 -5.56
N THR A 100 -8.91 -10.80 -4.29
CA THR A 100 -9.55 -9.53 -3.92
C THR A 100 -8.92 -8.35 -4.66
N LEU A 101 -7.60 -8.34 -4.79
CA LEU A 101 -6.89 -7.34 -5.57
C LEU A 101 -7.32 -7.36 -7.05
N ASP A 102 -7.42 -8.53 -7.66
CA ASP A 102 -7.83 -8.71 -9.06
C ASP A 102 -9.25 -8.18 -9.29
N ASP A 103 -10.21 -8.54 -8.44
CA ASP A 103 -11.59 -8.04 -8.48
C ASP A 103 -11.67 -6.49 -8.42
N ILE A 104 -10.79 -5.86 -7.63
CA ILE A 104 -10.70 -4.40 -7.53
C ILE A 104 -10.08 -3.82 -8.79
N MET A 105 -9.03 -4.45 -9.31
CA MET A 105 -8.29 -3.96 -10.47
C MET A 105 -9.10 -4.06 -11.76
N ASP A 106 -10.02 -5.01 -11.86
CA ASP A 106 -10.95 -5.14 -13.01
C ASP A 106 -11.84 -3.91 -13.19
N VAL A 107 -12.25 -3.28 -12.09
CA VAL A 107 -13.22 -2.17 -12.12
C VAL A 107 -12.60 -0.80 -11.91
N THR A 108 -11.28 -0.72 -11.73
CA THR A 108 -10.59 0.52 -11.36
C THR A 108 -9.36 0.79 -12.22
N THR A 109 -8.94 2.05 -12.27
CA THR A 109 -7.73 2.48 -12.97
C THR A 109 -6.70 3.12 -12.03
N LYS A 110 -7.06 3.45 -10.79
CA LYS A 110 -6.18 4.12 -9.84
C LYS A 110 -4.96 3.26 -9.48
N PRO A 111 -3.83 3.89 -9.15
CA PRO A 111 -2.68 3.21 -8.56
C PRO A 111 -3.08 2.45 -7.29
N VAL A 112 -2.46 1.30 -7.06
CA VAL A 112 -2.74 0.45 -5.90
C VAL A 112 -1.52 0.39 -4.99
N ILE A 113 -1.78 0.59 -3.69
CA ILE A 113 -0.87 0.33 -2.58
C ILE A 113 -1.38 -0.95 -1.90
N PHE A 114 -0.58 -1.99 -1.89
CA PHE A 114 -0.95 -3.30 -1.35
C PHE A 114 -0.27 -3.52 0.01
N ASP A 115 -1.05 -3.79 1.04
CA ASP A 115 -0.56 -4.20 2.35
C ASP A 115 -0.06 -5.64 2.26
N GLY A 116 1.25 -5.82 2.32
CA GLY A 116 1.94 -7.09 2.20
C GLY A 116 2.15 -7.80 3.54
N ASP A 117 1.55 -7.33 4.63
CA ASP A 117 1.76 -7.85 5.97
C ASP A 117 3.25 -7.86 6.35
N THR A 118 3.78 -8.98 6.88
CA THR A 118 5.22 -9.14 7.16
C THR A 118 6.07 -9.42 5.89
N GLY A 119 5.41 -9.63 4.75
CA GLY A 119 6.03 -10.13 3.52
C GLY A 119 6.31 -11.64 3.54
N GLY A 120 6.01 -12.33 4.65
CA GLY A 120 6.30 -13.75 4.83
C GLY A 120 7.80 -14.07 4.84
N LEU A 121 8.16 -15.28 4.41
CA LEU A 121 9.56 -15.68 4.23
C LEU A 121 10.19 -14.89 3.07
N THR A 122 11.47 -14.58 3.19
CA THR A 122 12.21 -13.79 2.17
C THR A 122 12.12 -14.43 0.78
N GLU A 123 12.24 -15.74 0.70
CA GLU A 123 12.14 -16.52 -0.54
C GLU A 123 10.74 -16.43 -1.17
N HIS A 124 9.69 -16.39 -0.35
CA HIS A 124 8.31 -16.23 -0.82
C HIS A 124 8.04 -14.79 -1.26
N PHE A 125 8.60 -13.81 -0.54
CA PHE A 125 8.45 -12.39 -0.86
C PHE A 125 8.96 -12.06 -2.27
N VAL A 126 10.05 -12.68 -2.71
CA VAL A 126 10.55 -12.58 -4.09
C VAL A 126 9.47 -12.90 -5.13
N TYR A 127 8.70 -13.97 -4.92
CA TYR A 127 7.61 -14.34 -5.84
C TYR A 127 6.39 -13.45 -5.69
N THR A 128 6.09 -12.99 -4.48
CA THR A 128 5.03 -12.01 -4.22
C THR A 128 5.32 -10.71 -4.97
N VAL A 129 6.52 -10.16 -4.88
CA VAL A 129 6.95 -8.95 -5.60
C VAL A 129 6.78 -9.13 -7.11
N ARG A 130 7.24 -10.24 -7.69
CA ARG A 130 7.08 -10.53 -9.13
C ARG A 130 5.61 -10.59 -9.56
N THR A 131 4.76 -11.14 -8.70
CA THR A 131 3.32 -11.25 -8.98
C THR A 131 2.65 -9.89 -8.91
N LEU A 132 2.88 -9.11 -7.85
CA LEU A 132 2.35 -7.76 -7.69
C LEU A 132 2.81 -6.83 -8.83
N GLU A 133 4.09 -6.93 -9.21
CA GLU A 133 4.64 -6.17 -10.33
C GLU A 133 3.93 -6.51 -11.65
N ARG A 134 3.73 -7.80 -11.95
CA ARG A 134 3.03 -8.26 -13.14
C ARG A 134 1.57 -7.82 -13.16
N MET A 135 0.89 -7.82 -12.03
CA MET A 135 -0.48 -7.33 -11.90
C MET A 135 -0.59 -5.80 -12.05
N GLY A 136 0.49 -5.05 -11.84
CA GLY A 136 0.49 -3.59 -11.97
C GLY A 136 0.29 -2.84 -10.65
N VAL A 137 0.58 -3.48 -9.51
CA VAL A 137 0.60 -2.82 -8.19
C VAL A 137 1.70 -1.76 -8.19
N SER A 138 1.42 -0.59 -7.62
CA SER A 138 2.32 0.55 -7.60
C SER A 138 3.25 0.56 -6.37
N MET A 139 2.77 0.03 -5.24
CA MET A 139 3.55 -0.08 -4.02
C MET A 139 3.10 -1.30 -3.21
N VAL A 140 4.06 -2.01 -2.64
CA VAL A 140 3.82 -2.99 -1.57
C VAL A 140 4.40 -2.47 -0.27
N VAL A 141 3.61 -2.56 0.81
CA VAL A 141 4.05 -2.20 2.17
C VAL A 141 4.27 -3.48 2.94
N ILE A 142 5.43 -3.62 3.57
CA ILE A 142 5.76 -4.74 4.46
C ILE A 142 6.19 -4.23 5.83
N GLU A 143 5.74 -4.88 6.90
CA GLU A 143 6.05 -4.48 8.27
C GLU A 143 7.22 -5.29 8.84
N ASP A 144 8.04 -4.66 9.66
CA ASP A 144 9.23 -5.25 10.29
C ASP A 144 8.92 -6.09 11.54
N LYS A 145 7.85 -6.88 11.48
CA LYS A 145 7.49 -7.89 12.48
C LYS A 145 7.94 -9.28 12.07
N THR A 146 8.13 -10.14 13.05
CA THR A 146 8.41 -11.55 12.86
C THR A 146 7.48 -12.43 13.68
N GLY A 147 7.43 -13.73 13.34
CA GLY A 147 6.56 -14.69 13.99
C GLY A 147 5.11 -14.55 13.54
N LEU A 148 4.20 -15.01 14.39
CA LEU A 148 2.77 -14.87 14.09
C LEU A 148 2.38 -13.39 14.18
N LYS A 149 1.98 -12.82 13.04
CA LYS A 149 1.44 -11.45 12.99
C LYS A 149 0.29 -11.31 14.00
N LYS A 150 0.26 -10.20 14.68
CA LYS A 150 -0.85 -9.78 15.53
C LYS A 150 -1.24 -8.35 15.13
N ASN A 151 -2.52 -8.05 15.18
CA ASN A 151 -2.99 -6.73 14.84
C ASN A 151 -2.38 -5.69 15.79
N SER A 152 -1.74 -4.68 15.23
CA SER A 152 -1.04 -3.61 15.98
C SER A 152 -1.98 -2.80 16.90
N LEU A 153 -3.28 -2.73 16.57
CA LEU A 153 -4.28 -2.00 17.36
C LEU A 153 -4.58 -2.65 18.72
N PHE A 154 -4.29 -3.93 18.91
CA PHE A 154 -4.46 -4.61 20.20
C PHE A 154 -3.32 -4.36 21.18
N GLY A 155 -2.33 -3.57 20.80
CA GLY A 155 -1.27 -3.06 21.68
C GLY A 155 -0.31 -4.11 22.23
N ALA A 156 0.42 -3.73 23.29
CA ALA A 156 1.47 -4.55 23.92
C ALA A 156 0.96 -5.81 24.64
N GLN A 157 -0.35 -6.00 24.80
CA GLN A 157 -0.92 -7.20 25.43
C GLN A 157 -0.69 -8.47 24.60
N ALA A 158 -0.45 -8.33 23.29
CA ALA A 158 -0.06 -9.43 22.45
C ALA A 158 1.44 -9.34 22.20
N ALA A 159 2.24 -10.22 22.80
CA ALA A 159 3.68 -10.29 22.56
C ALA A 159 3.95 -10.33 21.05
N GLN A 160 4.57 -9.27 20.52
CA GLN A 160 4.97 -9.13 19.14
C GLN A 160 6.48 -8.95 19.09
N THR A 161 7.11 -9.55 18.10
CA THR A 161 8.56 -9.47 17.94
C THR A 161 8.86 -8.68 16.67
N GLN A 162 9.73 -7.69 16.79
CA GLN A 162 10.24 -6.96 15.64
C GLN A 162 11.43 -7.71 15.06
N ALA A 163 11.53 -7.73 13.74
CA ALA A 163 12.61 -8.36 13.01
C ALA A 163 13.98 -7.73 13.38
N GLU A 164 15.03 -8.53 13.32
CA GLU A 164 16.38 -7.98 13.30
C GLU A 164 16.54 -7.09 12.08
N VAL A 165 17.25 -5.96 12.26
CA VAL A 165 17.41 -4.95 11.18
C VAL A 165 18.07 -5.58 9.96
N SER A 166 19.09 -6.45 10.17
CA SER A 166 19.79 -7.17 9.10
C SER A 166 18.85 -8.00 8.24
N ASP A 167 17.96 -8.77 8.89
CA ASP A 167 17.07 -9.73 8.23
C ASP A 167 15.99 -9.02 7.42
N PHE A 168 15.45 -7.93 7.97
CA PHE A 168 14.48 -7.13 7.25
C PHE A 168 15.11 -6.36 6.07
N CYS A 169 16.34 -5.86 6.23
CA CYS A 169 17.15 -5.30 5.14
C CYS A 169 17.43 -6.33 4.04
N GLU A 170 17.71 -7.58 4.38
CA GLU A 170 17.89 -8.66 3.41
C GLU A 170 16.61 -8.92 2.62
N LYS A 171 15.45 -8.98 3.30
CA LYS A 171 14.14 -9.11 2.66
C LYS A 171 13.87 -7.97 1.68
N ILE A 172 14.14 -6.72 2.06
CA ILE A 172 13.99 -5.55 1.19
C ILE A 172 14.89 -5.71 -0.06
N ARG A 173 16.19 -6.03 0.11
CA ARG A 173 17.11 -6.25 -1.01
C ARG A 173 16.64 -7.37 -1.93
N ALA A 174 16.19 -8.48 -1.37
CA ALA A 174 15.66 -9.61 -2.13
C ALA A 174 14.44 -9.20 -2.96
N GLY A 175 13.51 -8.44 -2.37
CA GLY A 175 12.37 -7.88 -3.07
C GLY A 175 12.77 -6.93 -4.19
N LYS A 176 13.71 -6.01 -3.94
CA LYS A 176 14.23 -5.07 -4.95
C LYS A 176 14.91 -5.80 -6.10
N ASN A 177 15.71 -6.81 -5.81
CA ASN A 177 16.40 -7.62 -6.83
C ASN A 177 15.43 -8.49 -7.64
N ALA A 178 14.24 -8.79 -7.11
CA ALA A 178 13.22 -9.56 -7.80
C ALA A 178 12.46 -8.75 -8.86
N GLN A 179 12.47 -7.44 -8.76
CA GLN A 179 11.77 -6.52 -9.67
C GLN A 179 12.35 -6.60 -11.09
N LYS A 180 11.49 -6.42 -12.08
CA LYS A 180 11.86 -6.31 -13.50
C LYS A 180 11.93 -4.86 -13.96
N THR A 181 11.22 -3.97 -13.27
CA THR A 181 11.14 -2.54 -13.54
C THR A 181 11.37 -1.76 -12.25
N ALA A 182 11.62 -0.46 -12.34
CA ALA A 182 11.80 0.42 -11.19
C ALA A 182 10.48 1.08 -10.71
N ASP A 183 9.34 0.63 -11.23
CA ASP A 183 8.06 1.32 -10.99
C ASP A 183 7.31 0.84 -9.74
N LEU A 184 7.41 -0.46 -9.42
CA LEU A 184 6.86 -0.98 -8.16
C LEU A 184 7.72 -0.48 -7.01
N MET A 185 7.11 0.19 -6.04
CA MET A 185 7.77 0.65 -4.83
C MET A 185 7.65 -0.40 -3.71
N ILE A 186 8.70 -0.53 -2.91
CA ILE A 186 8.68 -1.29 -1.64
C ILE A 186 8.73 -0.27 -0.50
N CYS A 187 7.69 -0.26 0.32
CA CYS A 187 7.61 0.58 1.51
C CYS A 187 7.86 -0.27 2.76
N ALA A 188 8.80 0.17 3.59
CA ALA A 188 9.10 -0.44 4.86
C ALA A 188 8.24 0.19 5.98
N ARG A 189 7.30 -0.57 6.56
CA ARG A 189 6.52 -0.14 7.71
C ARG A 189 7.26 -0.50 8.99
N ILE A 190 7.47 0.53 9.83
CA ILE A 190 8.29 0.45 11.03
C ILE A 190 7.39 0.38 12.26
N GLU A 191 7.50 -0.70 13.01
CA GLU A 191 6.65 -0.98 14.16
C GLU A 191 7.29 -0.58 15.51
N SER A 192 8.40 0.15 15.51
CA SER A 192 9.14 0.55 16.71
C SER A 192 8.29 1.30 17.73
N LEU A 193 7.42 2.21 17.29
CA LEU A 193 6.54 2.97 18.20
C LEU A 193 5.39 2.12 18.74
N ILE A 194 4.89 1.18 17.96
CA ILE A 194 3.90 0.18 18.38
C ILE A 194 4.47 -0.71 19.48
N LEU A 195 5.75 -1.10 19.33
CA LEU A 195 6.47 -2.00 20.22
C LEU A 195 7.20 -1.27 21.37
N GLU A 196 6.97 0.04 21.51
CA GLU A 196 7.53 0.90 22.58
C GLU A 196 9.06 0.97 22.59
N LYS A 197 9.71 0.75 21.42
CA LYS A 197 11.18 0.88 21.27
C LYS A 197 11.65 2.32 21.09
N GLY A 198 10.72 3.24 20.86
CA GLY A 198 10.95 4.68 20.81
C GLY A 198 11.41 5.21 19.45
N MET A 199 11.49 6.53 19.39
CA MET A 199 11.76 7.28 18.15
C MET A 199 13.18 7.02 17.59
N ASN A 200 14.19 6.88 18.45
CA ASN A 200 15.56 6.64 18.01
C ASN A 200 15.71 5.30 17.28
N ASP A 201 15.04 4.24 17.76
CA ASP A 201 15.00 2.94 17.07
C ASP A 201 14.27 3.08 15.73
N ALA A 202 13.12 3.77 15.70
CA ALA A 202 12.38 4.01 14.48
C ALA A 202 13.22 4.73 13.41
N LEU A 203 13.91 5.79 13.77
CA LEU A 203 14.79 6.55 12.87
C LEU A 203 15.99 5.73 12.39
N SER A 204 16.60 4.94 13.28
CA SER A 204 17.72 4.05 12.92
C SER A 204 17.30 3.02 11.89
N ARG A 205 16.14 2.37 12.11
CA ARG A 205 15.55 1.40 11.17
C ARG A 205 15.19 2.05 9.84
N ALA A 206 14.57 3.23 9.87
CA ALA A 206 14.22 3.97 8.66
C ALA A 206 15.45 4.19 7.75
N ARG A 207 16.54 4.65 8.34
CA ARG A 207 17.81 4.84 7.61
C ARG A 207 18.36 3.53 7.06
N ALA A 208 18.37 2.46 7.86
CA ALA A 208 18.84 1.15 7.44
C ALA A 208 18.01 0.59 6.28
N TYR A 209 16.67 0.68 6.38
CA TYR A 209 15.75 0.15 5.35
C TYR A 209 15.84 0.94 4.05
N THR A 210 15.97 2.26 4.13
CA THR A 210 16.21 3.10 2.94
C THR A 210 17.56 2.77 2.29
N ALA A 211 18.61 2.58 3.09
CA ALA A 211 19.92 2.14 2.59
C ALA A 211 19.87 0.73 1.99
N ALA A 212 18.95 -0.12 2.44
CA ALA A 212 18.71 -1.44 1.85
C ALA A 212 17.90 -1.40 0.54
N GLY A 213 17.36 -0.23 0.16
CA GLY A 213 16.65 0.00 -1.09
C GLY A 213 15.13 0.15 -0.96
N ALA A 214 14.60 0.32 0.26
CA ALA A 214 13.20 0.70 0.40
C ALA A 214 12.94 2.07 -0.28
N ASP A 215 11.90 2.13 -1.09
CA ASP A 215 11.51 3.35 -1.83
C ASP A 215 10.76 4.35 -0.94
N ALA A 216 10.18 3.87 0.16
CA ALA A 216 9.46 4.66 1.15
C ALA A 216 9.53 3.99 2.53
N VAL A 217 9.26 4.77 3.56
CA VAL A 217 9.05 4.27 4.92
C VAL A 217 7.67 4.69 5.41
N MET A 218 7.04 3.85 6.22
CA MET A 218 5.79 4.12 6.90
C MET A 218 6.02 4.00 8.40
N ILE A 219 5.92 5.10 9.12
CA ILE A 219 5.90 5.06 10.58
C ILE A 219 4.50 4.71 11.07
N HIS A 220 4.41 3.82 12.05
CA HIS A 220 3.16 3.41 12.63
C HIS A 220 3.12 3.81 14.11
N SER A 221 2.10 4.56 14.51
CA SER A 221 1.82 4.94 15.88
C SER A 221 0.42 4.48 16.28
N ARG A 222 0.24 4.08 17.56
CA ARG A 222 -1.06 3.78 18.14
C ARG A 222 -1.65 4.94 18.91
N LYS A 223 -0.91 6.04 19.03
CA LYS A 223 -1.40 7.24 19.70
C LYS A 223 -2.52 7.88 18.89
N ARG A 224 -3.47 8.45 19.60
CA ARG A 224 -4.60 9.16 18.99
C ARG A 224 -4.14 10.47 18.34
N GLU A 225 -3.19 11.13 19.00
CA GLU A 225 -2.59 12.37 18.49
C GLU A 225 -1.41 12.05 17.56
N PRO A 226 -1.24 12.79 16.49
CA PRO A 226 -0.25 12.48 15.44
C PRO A 226 1.18 12.96 15.75
N ASP A 227 1.46 13.42 16.97
CA ASP A 227 2.74 14.05 17.35
C ASP A 227 3.95 13.17 17.01
N GLU A 228 3.87 11.85 17.25
CA GLU A 228 4.95 10.93 16.92
C GLU A 228 5.20 10.84 15.40
N VAL A 229 4.15 10.96 14.60
CA VAL A 229 4.26 10.95 13.14
C VAL A 229 4.94 12.22 12.64
N PHE A 230 4.55 13.38 13.20
CA PHE A 230 5.18 14.66 12.87
C PHE A 230 6.63 14.71 13.35
N GLU A 231 6.90 14.27 14.58
CA GLU A 231 8.26 14.19 15.12
C GLU A 231 9.16 13.30 14.23
N PHE A 232 8.64 12.16 13.78
CA PHE A 232 9.39 11.29 12.87
C PHE A 232 9.67 12.01 11.53
N ALA A 233 8.66 12.65 10.94
CA ALA A 233 8.79 13.33 9.66
C ALA A 233 9.76 14.54 9.70
N GLU A 234 9.88 15.20 10.85
CA GLU A 234 10.84 16.30 11.04
C GLU A 234 12.28 15.82 11.19
N LYS A 235 12.49 14.60 11.71
CA LYS A 235 13.83 14.06 12.04
C LYS A 235 14.40 13.11 10.99
N PHE A 236 13.56 12.58 10.10
CA PHE A 236 13.96 11.65 9.04
C PHE A 236 14.19 12.36 7.71
#